data_24fc6a8f5e94b0ec09e849576f7f9ba2
#
_entry.id   24fc6a8f5e94b0ec09e849576f7f9ba2
#
_cell.length_a   1.000
_cell.length_b   1.000
_cell.length_c   1.000
_cell.angle_alpha   90.00
_cell.angle_beta   90.00
_cell.angle_gamma   90.00
#
_symmetry.space_group_name_H-M   'P 1'
#
loop_
_entity.id
_entity.type
_entity.pdbx_description
1 polymer ?
#
loop_
_entity_poly.entity_id
_entity_poly.type
_entity_poly.pdbx_seq_one_letter_code
_entity_poly.pdbx_strand_id
1 'polypeptide(L)'
;LNTGVANKRMVFSISASLMNEIGAAELELGIKTHRVQQVTKKSNLMVSNTVFHRFQNLKLSQARPVIKLRQLAACTIVLSLAACASAENDEDKGKIGFVQGFIGGVVADEPNAALIGRDVLSAGGTAADAVTAMYFASSVTMPASASLGGGGVCVIFDNGAKKVEALDFLALSPKNIPAGIERPTAIPMNARGFFMLQSRYGDLRWAQLIAPAENLARFGTQVSRALAAELKPIGSALVQDEEAARVFSNSKGLPVREGDFIKQFDLAATLTEIRTKGPGALYVGPFANRFVNAVNAAGGYLTKEGLRSALPVWRETVQSLPYNHKIAHFAPPAAAGGVVGAQMWSMLAEYDDFDDADETLKSHMLAEVAMRSFGDRSQWAMPTGHSRIDPKQLVSEGHIKSLMNGMSESRHQSAQTLSSVPQATPETPSALSLVAVDRFGSAVSCNVTMNNAFGTGRIAPGTGVILSALPGLNGRGPMSLGPMIVMNPNSNEFYFAGAASRGVTAPTALVNVAARIVMGGQAPIDAIRQARTHHGGAPDQLYFEPNVSSSVLTGLKSKGHQVAPVQGLGLVNAIACPDGLPVRPDTCKAMNDPRSYGLAVGAE
;
A
#
# COMPACT_ATOMS: atom_id res chain seq x y z
N LEU A 1 46.13 -15.80 6.75
CA LEU A 1 46.69 -14.70 5.95
C LEU A 1 46.72 -15.02 4.43
N ASN A 2 45.86 -15.89 3.93
CA ASN A 2 45.90 -16.27 2.50
C ASN A 2 44.54 -16.27 1.78
N THR A 3 43.49 -15.78 2.41
CA THR A 3 42.14 -15.77 1.81
C THR A 3 41.76 -14.45 1.09
N GLY A 4 42.51 -13.36 1.34
CA GLY A 4 42.19 -12.05 0.75
C GLY A 4 42.74 -11.84 -0.67
N VAL A 5 43.80 -12.57 -1.06
CA VAL A 5 44.42 -12.37 -2.38
C VAL A 5 43.72 -13.22 -3.46
N ALA A 6 43.22 -14.40 -3.09
CA ALA A 6 42.48 -15.26 -4.03
C ALA A 6 41.14 -14.64 -4.48
N ASN A 7 40.39 -13.98 -3.58
CA ASN A 7 39.15 -13.31 -3.92
C ASN A 7 39.32 -12.09 -4.85
N LYS A 8 40.40 -11.32 -4.72
CA LYS A 8 40.68 -10.20 -5.63
C LYS A 8 41.01 -10.66 -7.06
N ARG A 9 41.76 -11.78 -7.19
CA ARG A 9 42.06 -12.31 -8.54
C ARG A 9 40.84 -12.93 -9.20
N MET A 10 39.95 -13.55 -8.44
CA MET A 10 38.72 -14.15 -8.96
C MET A 10 37.72 -13.08 -9.44
N VAL A 11 37.58 -11.92 -8.72
CA VAL A 11 36.73 -10.79 -9.14
C VAL A 11 37.27 -10.14 -10.42
N PHE A 12 38.59 -9.99 -10.58
CA PHE A 12 39.17 -9.47 -11.82
C PHE A 12 39.01 -10.43 -13.00
N SER A 13 39.06 -11.74 -12.80
CA SER A 13 38.86 -12.75 -13.84
C SER A 13 37.41 -12.80 -14.34
N ILE A 14 36.43 -12.67 -13.42
CA ILE A 14 34.99 -12.60 -13.77
C ILE A 14 34.66 -11.31 -14.52
N SER A 15 35.24 -10.17 -14.11
CA SER A 15 35.06 -8.89 -14.80
C SER A 15 35.61 -8.88 -16.22
N ALA A 16 36.75 -9.50 -16.46
CA ALA A 16 37.35 -9.60 -17.78
C ALA A 16 36.56 -10.54 -18.73
N SER A 17 36.00 -11.62 -18.18
CA SER A 17 35.11 -12.53 -18.92
C SER A 17 33.81 -11.86 -19.34
N LEU A 18 33.20 -11.08 -18.43
CA LEU A 18 31.96 -10.35 -18.71
C LEU A 18 32.14 -9.25 -19.77
N MET A 19 33.29 -8.58 -19.78
CA MET A 19 33.61 -7.57 -20.81
C MET A 19 33.82 -8.17 -22.20
N ASN A 20 34.32 -9.38 -22.29
CA ASN A 20 34.45 -10.08 -23.57
C ASN A 20 33.10 -10.56 -24.12
N GLU A 21 32.17 -10.99 -23.29
CA GLU A 21 30.81 -11.35 -23.71
C GLU A 21 29.99 -10.13 -24.15
N ILE A 22 30.15 -8.98 -23.47
CA ILE A 22 29.47 -7.74 -23.85
C ILE A 22 30.01 -7.23 -25.20
N GLY A 23 31.31 -7.32 -25.43
CA GLY A 23 31.91 -6.94 -26.72
C GLY A 23 31.46 -7.81 -27.93
N ALA A 24 31.19 -9.09 -27.67
CA ALA A 24 30.65 -9.99 -28.71
C ALA A 24 29.18 -9.72 -29.03
N ALA A 25 28.38 -9.34 -28.02
CA ALA A 25 26.97 -8.99 -28.22
C ALA A 25 26.78 -7.64 -28.94
N GLU A 26 27.71 -6.68 -28.76
CA GLU A 26 27.66 -5.38 -29.47
C GLU A 26 28.01 -5.50 -30.96
N LEU A 27 28.77 -6.49 -31.34
CA LEU A 27 29.11 -6.78 -32.76
C LEU A 27 27.91 -7.35 -33.53
N GLU A 28 26.98 -8.03 -32.84
CA GLU A 28 25.73 -8.51 -33.46
C GLU A 28 24.62 -7.46 -33.55
N LEU A 29 24.68 -6.41 -32.72
CA LEU A 29 23.59 -5.41 -32.59
C LEU A 29 23.92 -4.03 -33.19
N GLY A 30 25.10 -3.79 -33.71
CA GLY A 30 25.47 -2.57 -34.47
C GLY A 30 25.53 -1.27 -33.63
N ILE A 31 25.77 -1.32 -32.31
CA ILE A 31 25.82 -0.17 -31.40
C ILE A 31 27.26 0.33 -31.21
N LYS A 32 27.53 1.60 -31.53
CA LYS A 32 28.88 2.20 -31.50
C LYS A 32 29.38 2.53 -30.08
N THR A 33 30.54 1.98 -29.72
CA THR A 33 31.23 2.08 -28.41
C THR A 33 31.97 3.41 -28.14
N HIS A 34 31.45 4.56 -28.43
CA HIS A 34 32.20 5.82 -28.21
C HIS A 34 32.09 6.44 -26.79
N ARG A 35 31.27 5.90 -25.88
CA ARG A 35 31.05 6.51 -24.56
C ARG A 35 31.79 5.89 -23.38
N VAL A 36 32.25 4.66 -23.49
CA VAL A 36 32.90 3.93 -22.39
C VAL A 36 34.39 4.26 -22.24
N GLN A 37 35.08 4.58 -23.33
CA GLN A 37 36.51 4.92 -23.27
C GLN A 37 36.84 6.30 -22.68
N GLN A 38 35.92 7.25 -22.65
CA GLN A 38 36.17 8.58 -22.05
C GLN A 38 36.07 8.59 -20.51
N VAL A 39 35.30 7.69 -19.91
CA VAL A 39 35.12 7.64 -18.43
C VAL A 39 36.31 6.94 -17.77
N THR A 40 36.86 5.92 -18.39
CA THR A 40 38.06 5.20 -17.86
C THR A 40 39.34 6.03 -17.97
N LYS A 41 39.47 6.91 -18.98
CA LYS A 41 40.64 7.78 -19.12
C LYS A 41 40.67 8.94 -18.11
N LYS A 42 39.52 9.43 -17.63
CA LYS A 42 39.44 10.49 -16.62
C LYS A 42 39.70 9.99 -15.19
N SER A 43 39.30 8.78 -14.87
CA SER A 43 39.55 8.21 -13.52
C SER A 43 41.03 7.81 -13.28
N ASN A 44 41.73 7.36 -14.32
CA ASN A 44 43.16 7.01 -14.20
C ASN A 44 44.10 8.26 -14.13
N LEU A 45 43.69 9.42 -14.65
CA LEU A 45 44.50 10.66 -14.54
C LEU A 45 44.39 11.31 -13.15
N MET A 46 43.29 11.14 -12.42
CA MET A 46 43.14 11.73 -11.08
C MET A 46 43.89 10.98 -9.98
N VAL A 47 44.13 9.69 -10.12
CA VAL A 47 44.87 8.90 -9.13
C VAL A 47 46.39 9.07 -9.28
N SER A 48 46.89 9.39 -10.46
CA SER A 48 48.32 9.54 -10.75
C SER A 48 48.93 10.86 -10.20
N ASN A 49 48.17 11.95 -10.22
CA ASN A 49 48.74 13.28 -9.85
C ASN A 49 48.77 13.59 -8.36
N THR A 50 48.05 12.86 -7.53
CA THR A 50 48.03 13.17 -6.07
C THR A 50 49.12 12.43 -5.29
N VAL A 51 49.71 11.39 -5.83
CA VAL A 51 50.77 10.60 -5.17
C VAL A 51 52.16 11.11 -5.51
N PHE A 52 52.37 11.74 -6.69
CA PHE A 52 53.72 12.16 -7.13
C PHE A 52 54.21 13.48 -6.56
N HIS A 53 53.33 14.36 -6.08
CA HIS A 53 53.77 15.68 -5.52
C HIS A 53 54.15 15.66 -4.03
N ARG A 54 54.09 14.51 -3.34
CA ARG A 54 54.42 14.43 -1.89
C ARG A 54 55.81 13.85 -1.58
N PHE A 55 56.58 13.40 -2.59
CA PHE A 55 57.88 12.78 -2.38
C PHE A 55 59.11 13.62 -2.80
N GLN A 56 58.93 14.83 -3.30
CA GLN A 56 60.07 15.64 -3.80
C GLN A 56 60.69 16.62 -2.82
N ASN A 57 60.27 16.71 -1.56
CA ASN A 57 60.83 17.70 -0.60
C ASN A 57 61.34 17.08 0.71
N LEU A 58 62.00 15.92 0.67
CA LEU A 58 62.76 15.43 1.83
C LEU A 58 64.26 15.50 1.53
N LYS A 59 64.88 16.66 1.86
CA LYS A 59 66.35 16.81 1.96
C LYS A 59 66.85 16.04 3.19
N LEU A 60 67.59 15.00 2.98
CA LEU A 60 68.33 14.29 4.01
C LEU A 60 69.46 15.14 4.55
N SER A 61 69.35 15.63 5.80
CA SER A 61 70.47 16.19 6.55
C SER A 61 71.03 15.10 7.46
N GLN A 62 72.34 14.88 7.38
CA GLN A 62 73.07 13.90 8.17
C GLN A 62 73.16 14.32 9.66
N ALA A 63 72.54 13.54 10.57
CA ALA A 63 72.80 13.63 12.01
C ALA A 63 72.62 12.25 12.68
N ARG A 64 73.48 11.99 13.62
CA ARG A 64 73.92 10.75 14.26
C ARG A 64 72.83 9.75 14.76
N PRO A 65 73.16 8.44 14.82
CA PRO A 65 72.13 7.34 14.87
C PRO A 65 71.41 7.14 16.22
N VAL A 66 71.79 7.81 17.31
CA VAL A 66 71.25 7.54 18.66
C VAL A 66 69.88 8.19 18.93
N ILE A 67 69.53 9.25 18.21
CA ILE A 67 68.25 9.99 18.42
C ILE A 67 67.08 9.30 17.66
N LYS A 68 67.37 8.51 16.62
CA LYS A 68 66.32 7.90 15.75
C LYS A 68 65.57 6.75 16.42
N LEU A 69 66.18 6.06 17.40
CA LEU A 69 65.49 4.90 18.05
C LEU A 69 64.40 5.33 19.04
N ARG A 70 64.58 6.47 19.71
CA ARG A 70 63.55 7.01 20.63
C ARG A 70 62.36 7.64 19.90
N GLN A 71 62.57 8.20 18.72
CA GLN A 71 61.47 8.77 17.92
C GLN A 71 60.67 7.72 17.18
N LEU A 72 61.28 6.60 16.75
CA LEU A 72 60.57 5.47 16.19
C LEU A 72 59.71 4.72 17.25
N ALA A 73 60.21 4.61 18.49
CA ALA A 73 59.46 4.03 19.60
C ALA A 73 58.24 4.90 20.01
N ALA A 74 58.39 6.22 19.96
CA ALA A 74 57.28 7.17 20.23
C ALA A 74 56.21 7.13 19.11
N CYS A 75 56.60 7.05 17.84
CA CYS A 75 55.64 6.92 16.73
C CYS A 75 54.91 5.59 16.72
N THR A 76 55.54 4.47 17.09
CA THR A 76 54.86 3.16 17.22
C THR A 76 53.89 3.11 18.39
N ILE A 77 54.20 3.77 19.52
CA ILE A 77 53.29 3.89 20.66
C ILE A 77 52.08 4.76 20.33
N VAL A 78 52.25 5.86 19.60
CA VAL A 78 51.14 6.74 19.16
C VAL A 78 50.29 6.06 18.09
N LEU A 79 50.86 5.27 17.17
CA LEU A 79 50.10 4.47 16.20
C LEU A 79 49.35 3.28 16.83
N SER A 80 49.93 2.67 17.89
CA SER A 80 49.23 1.61 18.63
C SER A 80 48.11 2.14 19.54
N LEU A 81 48.22 3.37 20.05
CA LEU A 81 47.15 4.06 20.79
C LEU A 81 46.02 4.61 19.87
N ALA A 82 46.35 4.98 18.63
CA ALA A 82 45.34 5.36 17.64
C ALA A 82 44.58 4.15 17.06
N ALA A 83 45.17 2.96 17.06
CA ALA A 83 44.50 1.71 16.65
C ALA A 83 43.52 1.18 17.72
N CYS A 84 43.63 1.62 18.98
CA CYS A 84 42.68 1.28 20.04
C CYS A 84 41.54 2.31 20.21
N ALA A 85 41.58 3.43 19.48
CA ALA A 85 40.54 4.47 19.57
C ALA A 85 39.41 4.32 18.53
N SER A 86 39.48 3.31 17.67
CA SER A 86 38.38 2.87 16.81
C SER A 86 37.75 1.57 17.33
N ALA A 87 37.56 1.47 18.65
CA ALA A 87 36.58 0.55 19.19
C ALA A 87 35.21 1.17 18.89
N GLU A 88 34.63 0.84 17.73
CA GLU A 88 33.19 0.87 17.58
C GLU A 88 32.59 0.19 18.80
N ASN A 89 31.66 0.83 19.45
CA ASN A 89 30.97 0.30 20.61
C ASN A 89 30.40 -1.07 20.27
N ASP A 90 31.04 -2.13 20.77
CA ASP A 90 30.67 -3.54 20.60
C ASP A 90 29.37 -3.87 21.40
N GLU A 91 28.64 -2.86 21.90
CA GLU A 91 27.38 -3.06 22.64
C GLU A 91 26.25 -3.62 21.77
N ASP A 92 26.36 -3.54 20.43
CA ASP A 92 25.34 -4.01 19.51
C ASP A 92 25.64 -5.36 18.83
N LYS A 93 26.81 -5.97 19.09
CA LYS A 93 27.11 -7.32 18.61
C LYS A 93 26.31 -8.35 19.41
N GLY A 94 25.30 -8.93 18.75
CA GLY A 94 24.43 -9.95 19.30
C GLY A 94 22.98 -9.51 19.53
N LYS A 95 22.64 -8.24 19.34
CA LYS A 95 21.25 -7.79 19.26
C LYS A 95 20.73 -8.04 17.85
N ILE A 96 20.00 -9.13 17.68
CA ILE A 96 19.36 -9.46 16.41
C ILE A 96 18.40 -8.33 16.06
N GLY A 97 18.70 -7.57 15.00
CA GLY A 97 17.72 -6.78 14.26
C GLY A 97 17.25 -5.47 14.90
N PHE A 98 18.03 -4.82 15.76
CA PHE A 98 17.67 -3.48 16.23
C PHE A 98 18.31 -2.41 15.33
N VAL A 99 17.50 -1.78 14.48
CA VAL A 99 17.86 -0.57 13.74
C VAL A 99 17.58 0.63 14.65
N GLN A 100 18.60 1.41 14.99
CA GLN A 100 18.41 2.66 15.74
C GLN A 100 17.83 3.75 14.83
N GLY A 101 16.90 4.55 15.35
CA GLY A 101 16.26 5.66 14.66
C GLY A 101 14.93 5.29 14.00
N PHE A 102 14.43 6.17 13.16
CA PHE A 102 13.16 5.97 12.45
C PHE A 102 13.26 4.78 11.49
N ILE A 103 12.56 3.71 11.78
CA ILE A 103 12.51 2.51 10.94
C ILE A 103 11.34 2.50 9.95
N GLY A 104 10.44 3.47 10.05
CA GLY A 104 9.23 3.55 9.24
C GLY A 104 7.95 3.49 10.07
N GLY A 105 6.85 3.17 9.40
CA GLY A 105 5.55 3.00 10.03
C GLY A 105 4.67 2.04 9.25
N VAL A 106 3.75 1.40 9.95
CA VAL A 106 2.75 0.49 9.36
C VAL A 106 1.37 0.74 9.95
N VAL A 107 0.34 0.55 9.13
CA VAL A 107 -1.05 0.60 9.57
C VAL A 107 -1.85 -0.50 8.87
N ALA A 108 -2.67 -1.21 9.65
CA ALA A 108 -3.58 -2.23 9.13
C ALA A 108 -4.91 -2.23 9.88
N ASP A 109 -5.98 -2.65 9.23
CA ASP A 109 -7.31 -2.83 9.85
C ASP A 109 -7.33 -4.00 10.87
N GLU A 110 -6.26 -4.81 10.92
CA GLU A 110 -6.13 -5.95 11.83
C GLU A 110 -4.82 -5.86 12.63
N PRO A 111 -4.89 -5.91 13.99
CA PRO A 111 -3.74 -5.64 14.85
C PRO A 111 -2.54 -6.59 14.65
N ASN A 112 -2.77 -7.91 14.50
CA ASN A 112 -1.67 -8.86 14.32
C ASN A 112 -0.92 -8.61 13.00
N ALA A 113 -1.64 -8.21 11.95
CA ALA A 113 -1.03 -7.85 10.68
C ALA A 113 -0.10 -6.63 10.83
N ALA A 114 -0.55 -5.59 11.55
CA ALA A 114 0.28 -4.41 11.80
C ALA A 114 1.55 -4.75 12.59
N LEU A 115 1.45 -5.61 13.62
CA LEU A 115 2.60 -6.06 14.40
C LEU A 115 3.61 -6.83 13.54
N ILE A 116 3.15 -7.71 12.67
CA ILE A 116 4.00 -8.44 11.73
C ILE A 116 4.68 -7.47 10.74
N GLY A 117 3.97 -6.47 10.24
CA GLY A 117 4.55 -5.43 9.38
C GLY A 117 5.65 -4.63 10.07
N ARG A 118 5.44 -4.24 11.34
CA ARG A 118 6.47 -3.61 12.18
C ARG A 118 7.71 -4.50 12.30
N ASP A 119 7.53 -5.78 12.60
CA ASP A 119 8.64 -6.72 12.76
C ASP A 119 9.45 -6.86 11.46
N VAL A 120 8.77 -6.80 10.30
CA VAL A 120 9.43 -6.79 8.97
C VAL A 120 10.27 -5.53 8.78
N LEU A 121 9.74 -4.33 9.09
CA LEU A 121 10.51 -3.08 9.02
C LEU A 121 11.70 -3.11 9.98
N SER A 122 11.49 -3.62 11.21
CA SER A 122 12.54 -3.77 12.23
C SER A 122 13.65 -4.73 11.79
N ALA A 123 13.32 -5.73 10.98
CA ALA A 123 14.29 -6.64 10.37
C ALA A 123 15.00 -6.04 9.13
N GLY A 124 14.75 -4.78 8.82
CA GLY A 124 15.37 -4.07 7.70
C GLY A 124 14.63 -4.23 6.37
N GLY A 125 13.41 -4.78 6.37
CA GLY A 125 12.57 -4.87 5.18
C GLY A 125 12.07 -3.52 4.68
N THR A 126 11.65 -3.49 3.43
CA THR A 126 11.06 -2.32 2.77
C THR A 126 9.57 -2.17 3.10
N ALA A 127 8.97 -1.04 2.71
CA ALA A 127 7.51 -0.86 2.79
C ALA A 127 6.74 -1.95 2.00
N ALA A 128 7.29 -2.42 0.87
CA ALA A 128 6.71 -3.51 0.07
C ALA A 128 6.78 -4.87 0.78
N ASP A 129 7.90 -5.17 1.48
CA ASP A 129 8.02 -6.36 2.31
C ASP A 129 7.00 -6.33 3.46
N ALA A 130 6.92 -5.19 4.15
CA ALA A 130 5.99 -5.01 5.28
C ALA A 130 4.53 -5.22 4.86
N VAL A 131 4.08 -4.54 3.79
CA VAL A 131 2.71 -4.68 3.27
C VAL A 131 2.44 -6.11 2.79
N THR A 132 3.43 -6.78 2.17
CA THR A 132 3.30 -8.18 1.76
C THR A 132 3.06 -9.10 2.95
N ALA A 133 3.87 -8.98 4.00
CA ALA A 133 3.71 -9.80 5.21
C ALA A 133 2.39 -9.48 5.95
N MET A 134 2.00 -8.19 6.04
CA MET A 134 0.73 -7.75 6.59
C MET A 134 -0.45 -8.37 5.84
N TYR A 135 -0.40 -8.41 4.50
CA TYR A 135 -1.44 -9.03 3.69
C TYR A 135 -1.59 -10.52 4.01
N PHE A 136 -0.49 -11.29 3.98
CA PHE A 136 -0.58 -12.73 4.26
C PHE A 136 -1.06 -13.01 5.69
N ALA A 137 -0.64 -12.21 6.67
CA ALA A 137 -1.18 -12.28 8.02
C ALA A 137 -2.70 -12.01 8.03
N SER A 138 -3.15 -10.94 7.35
CA SER A 138 -4.56 -10.58 7.21
C SER A 138 -5.39 -11.66 6.51
N SER A 139 -4.78 -12.44 5.59
CA SER A 139 -5.48 -13.56 4.94
C SER A 139 -5.91 -14.64 5.92
N VAL A 140 -5.27 -14.69 7.09
CA VAL A 140 -5.58 -15.60 8.20
C VAL A 140 -6.46 -14.92 9.24
N THR A 141 -6.12 -13.68 9.65
CA THR A 141 -6.72 -13.00 10.80
C THR A 141 -7.92 -12.11 10.45
N MET A 142 -8.05 -11.72 9.15
CA MET A 142 -9.17 -10.91 8.62
C MET A 142 -9.66 -11.45 7.25
N PRO A 143 -9.97 -12.74 7.14
CA PRO A 143 -10.28 -13.36 5.84
C PRO A 143 -11.57 -12.84 5.22
N ALA A 144 -12.40 -12.13 5.97
CA ALA A 144 -13.60 -11.45 5.48
C ALA A 144 -13.31 -10.55 4.28
N SER A 145 -12.15 -9.87 4.29
CA SER A 145 -11.74 -8.88 3.28
C SER A 145 -10.44 -9.26 2.56
N ALA A 146 -9.61 -10.15 3.13
CA ALA A 146 -8.24 -10.38 2.69
C ALA A 146 -7.90 -11.84 2.31
N SER A 147 -8.90 -12.73 2.16
CA SER A 147 -8.62 -14.12 1.76
C SER A 147 -7.79 -14.20 0.47
N LEU A 148 -7.04 -15.28 0.31
CA LEU A 148 -6.27 -15.59 -0.91
C LEU A 148 -7.14 -15.60 -2.19
N GLY A 149 -8.47 -15.84 -2.05
CA GLY A 149 -9.43 -15.83 -3.17
C GLY A 149 -9.75 -14.46 -3.74
N GLY A 150 -9.33 -13.37 -3.08
CA GLY A 150 -9.60 -11.99 -3.47
C GLY A 150 -8.58 -11.38 -4.42
N GLY A 151 -8.64 -10.06 -4.49
CA GLY A 151 -7.74 -9.20 -5.24
C GLY A 151 -7.59 -7.84 -4.58
N GLY A 152 -6.79 -6.98 -5.19
CA GLY A 152 -6.51 -5.66 -4.64
C GLY A 152 -5.84 -4.72 -5.61
N VAL A 153 -5.50 -3.55 -5.09
CA VAL A 153 -4.74 -2.52 -5.81
C VAL A 153 -3.82 -1.81 -4.83
N CYS A 154 -2.61 -1.51 -5.26
CA CYS A 154 -1.65 -0.72 -4.50
C CYS A 154 -1.18 0.50 -5.28
N VAL A 155 -0.90 1.59 -4.58
CA VAL A 155 -0.09 2.71 -5.06
C VAL A 155 1.24 2.63 -4.32
N ILE A 156 2.33 2.76 -5.07
CA ILE A 156 3.69 2.60 -4.58
C ILE A 156 4.49 3.85 -4.94
N PHE A 157 5.17 4.42 -3.96
CA PHE A 157 6.21 5.42 -4.15
C PHE A 157 7.57 4.81 -3.79
N ASP A 158 8.42 4.68 -4.78
CA ASP A 158 9.83 4.29 -4.61
C ASP A 158 10.68 5.57 -4.58
N ASN A 159 11.15 5.93 -3.39
CA ASN A 159 11.98 7.12 -3.20
C ASN A 159 13.35 6.97 -3.89
N GLY A 160 13.91 5.77 -3.93
CA GLY A 160 15.19 5.50 -4.59
C GLY A 160 15.13 5.69 -6.11
N ALA A 161 14.10 5.16 -6.76
CA ALA A 161 13.87 5.33 -8.19
C ALA A 161 13.12 6.61 -8.55
N LYS A 162 12.63 7.38 -7.55
CA LYS A 162 11.84 8.62 -7.72
C LYS A 162 10.60 8.38 -8.58
N LYS A 163 9.91 7.29 -8.32
CA LYS A 163 8.81 6.81 -9.16
C LYS A 163 7.57 6.52 -8.34
N VAL A 164 6.41 6.92 -8.86
CA VAL A 164 5.10 6.49 -8.34
C VAL A 164 4.40 5.66 -9.41
N GLU A 165 3.92 4.49 -9.03
CA GLU A 165 3.11 3.63 -9.92
C GLU A 165 2.04 2.87 -9.15
N ALA A 166 1.09 2.31 -9.86
CA ALA A 166 0.05 1.46 -9.30
C ALA A 166 0.21 0.02 -9.75
N LEU A 167 -0.08 -0.92 -8.86
CA LEU A 167 -0.19 -2.34 -9.18
C LEU A 167 -1.65 -2.76 -9.05
N ASP A 168 -2.25 -3.13 -10.19
CA ASP A 168 -3.63 -3.63 -10.28
C ASP A 168 -3.61 -5.17 -10.29
N PHE A 169 -4.14 -5.76 -9.24
CA PHE A 169 -4.36 -7.19 -9.08
C PHE A 169 -5.78 -7.46 -8.55
N LEU A 170 -6.74 -6.63 -8.95
CA LEU A 170 -8.15 -6.85 -8.62
C LEU A 170 -8.63 -8.20 -9.16
N ALA A 171 -9.44 -8.90 -8.37
CA ALA A 171 -9.97 -10.19 -8.75
C ALA A 171 -10.84 -10.08 -10.01
N LEU A 172 -10.62 -10.95 -10.99
CA LEU A 172 -11.25 -10.88 -12.30
C LEU A 172 -12.48 -11.79 -12.39
N SER A 173 -13.47 -11.38 -13.15
CA SER A 173 -14.57 -12.28 -13.52
C SER A 173 -14.08 -13.35 -14.50
N PRO A 174 -14.39 -14.65 -14.30
CA PRO A 174 -14.15 -15.66 -15.31
C PRO A 174 -14.91 -15.34 -16.61
N LYS A 175 -14.31 -15.72 -17.74
CA LYS A 175 -15.00 -15.66 -19.03
C LYS A 175 -16.02 -16.81 -19.14
N ASN A 176 -17.16 -16.54 -19.78
CA ASN A 176 -18.14 -17.56 -20.14
C ASN A 176 -18.60 -18.42 -18.95
N ILE A 177 -19.05 -17.79 -17.86
CA ILE A 177 -19.64 -18.49 -16.73
C ILE A 177 -20.91 -19.21 -17.22
N PRO A 178 -21.02 -20.55 -17.06
CA PRO A 178 -22.21 -21.29 -17.47
C PRO A 178 -23.47 -20.83 -16.73
N ALA A 179 -24.59 -20.87 -17.38
CA ALA A 179 -25.86 -20.64 -16.69
C ALA A 179 -26.09 -21.71 -15.60
N GLY A 180 -26.68 -21.30 -14.48
CA GLY A 180 -26.98 -22.21 -13.36
C GLY A 180 -25.84 -22.37 -12.34
N ILE A 181 -24.70 -21.68 -12.50
CA ILE A 181 -23.68 -21.61 -11.43
C ILE A 181 -24.27 -20.88 -10.23
N GLU A 182 -24.35 -21.58 -9.10
CA GLU A 182 -25.04 -21.10 -7.89
C GLU A 182 -24.28 -19.93 -7.23
N ARG A 183 -22.96 -20.04 -7.13
CA ARG A 183 -22.07 -19.11 -6.44
C ARG A 183 -20.90 -18.68 -7.33
N PRO A 184 -21.16 -17.95 -8.43
CA PRO A 184 -20.10 -17.54 -9.33
C PRO A 184 -19.02 -16.78 -8.57
N THR A 185 -17.77 -17.21 -8.75
CA THR A 185 -16.62 -16.70 -8.01
C THR A 185 -15.63 -15.97 -8.92
N ALA A 186 -14.94 -14.96 -8.38
CA ALA A 186 -13.88 -14.28 -9.09
C ALA A 186 -12.59 -15.13 -9.12
N ILE A 187 -11.74 -14.85 -10.11
CA ILE A 187 -10.41 -15.45 -10.22
C ILE A 187 -9.49 -14.75 -9.19
N PRO A 188 -8.86 -15.52 -8.27
CA PRO A 188 -8.00 -14.95 -7.23
C PRO A 188 -6.75 -14.31 -7.82
N MET A 189 -6.34 -13.15 -7.26
CA MET A 189 -5.19 -12.39 -7.74
C MET A 189 -4.21 -12.00 -6.64
N ASN A 190 -4.61 -12.07 -5.36
CA ASN A 190 -3.82 -11.57 -4.24
C ASN A 190 -2.41 -12.15 -4.17
N ALA A 191 -2.26 -13.49 -4.27
CA ALA A 191 -0.94 -14.12 -4.12
C ALA A 191 0.05 -13.67 -5.21
N ARG A 192 -0.43 -13.49 -6.46
CA ARG A 192 0.39 -12.95 -7.56
C ARG A 192 0.66 -11.46 -7.41
N GLY A 193 -0.33 -10.68 -6.96
CA GLY A 193 -0.19 -9.25 -6.75
C GLY A 193 0.91 -8.93 -5.75
N PHE A 194 0.85 -9.53 -4.56
CA PHE A 194 1.85 -9.29 -3.52
C PHE A 194 3.22 -9.87 -3.86
N PHE A 195 3.29 -10.96 -4.63
CA PHE A 195 4.56 -11.43 -5.15
C PHE A 195 5.16 -10.44 -6.16
N MET A 196 4.36 -9.89 -7.06
CA MET A 196 4.83 -8.91 -8.04
C MET A 196 5.29 -7.60 -7.37
N LEU A 197 4.57 -7.17 -6.31
CA LEU A 197 4.98 -6.05 -5.46
C LEU A 197 6.34 -6.32 -4.80
N GLN A 198 6.45 -7.45 -4.09
CA GLN A 198 7.62 -7.83 -3.33
C GLN A 198 8.83 -8.09 -4.25
N SER A 199 8.64 -8.75 -5.38
CA SER A 199 9.73 -9.03 -6.33
C SER A 199 10.35 -7.78 -6.96
N ARG A 200 9.62 -6.67 -6.98
CA ARG A 200 10.10 -5.41 -7.57
C ARG A 200 10.65 -4.44 -6.53
N TYR A 201 10.07 -4.41 -5.34
CA TYR A 201 10.34 -3.41 -4.32
C TYR A 201 10.72 -3.98 -2.95
N GLY A 202 10.79 -5.30 -2.80
CA GLY A 202 11.16 -5.97 -1.57
C GLY A 202 12.61 -6.42 -1.55
N ASP A 203 13.20 -6.44 -0.36
CA ASP A 203 14.58 -6.88 -0.10
C ASP A 203 14.63 -8.22 0.64
N LEU A 204 13.59 -8.57 1.39
CA LEU A 204 13.56 -9.79 2.18
C LEU A 204 13.16 -11.00 1.34
N ARG A 205 13.52 -12.18 1.82
CA ARG A 205 13.16 -13.43 1.14
C ARG A 205 11.64 -13.68 1.26
N TRP A 206 11.00 -14.01 0.14
CA TRP A 206 9.58 -14.33 0.08
C TRP A 206 9.10 -15.26 1.20
N ALA A 207 9.85 -16.36 1.45
CA ALA A 207 9.49 -17.35 2.46
C ALA A 207 9.44 -16.76 3.89
N GLN A 208 10.24 -15.74 4.19
CA GLN A 208 10.24 -15.09 5.50
C GLN A 208 8.98 -14.27 5.73
N LEU A 209 8.46 -13.64 4.67
CA LEU A 209 7.25 -12.82 4.73
C LEU A 209 5.97 -13.65 4.89
N ILE A 210 5.96 -14.89 4.40
CA ILE A 210 4.78 -15.78 4.49
C ILE A 210 4.78 -16.61 5.78
N ALA A 211 5.94 -16.92 6.33
CA ALA A 211 6.06 -17.80 7.51
C ALA A 211 5.21 -17.36 8.72
N PRO A 212 5.11 -16.06 9.08
CA PRO A 212 4.24 -15.65 10.17
C PRO A 212 2.76 -16.00 9.95
N ALA A 213 2.24 -15.79 8.74
CA ALA A 213 0.87 -16.14 8.37
C ALA A 213 0.63 -17.66 8.42
N GLU A 214 1.56 -18.46 7.91
CA GLU A 214 1.48 -19.93 8.02
C GLU A 214 1.42 -20.37 9.48
N ASN A 215 2.24 -19.77 10.36
CA ASN A 215 2.25 -20.07 11.79
C ASN A 215 0.92 -19.71 12.45
N LEU A 216 0.35 -18.52 12.17
CA LEU A 216 -0.96 -18.10 12.67
C LEU A 216 -2.06 -19.08 12.24
N ALA A 217 -2.05 -19.52 10.98
CA ALA A 217 -3.04 -20.48 10.48
C ALA A 217 -2.86 -21.88 11.13
N ARG A 218 -1.63 -22.36 11.27
CA ARG A 218 -1.29 -23.71 11.75
C ARG A 218 -1.49 -23.86 13.25
N PHE A 219 -0.90 -22.94 14.02
CA PHE A 219 -0.94 -23.00 15.49
C PHE A 219 -2.16 -22.33 16.07
N GLY A 220 -2.83 -21.49 15.28
CA GLY A 220 -4.05 -20.77 15.64
C GLY A 220 -3.79 -19.36 16.13
N THR A 221 -4.88 -18.59 16.14
CA THR A 221 -4.92 -17.21 16.61
C THR A 221 -6.25 -16.93 17.30
N GLN A 222 -6.28 -15.93 18.17
CA GLN A 222 -7.52 -15.43 18.73
C GLN A 222 -8.27 -14.59 17.69
N VAL A 223 -9.59 -14.72 17.68
CA VAL A 223 -10.48 -13.85 16.90
C VAL A 223 -10.36 -12.43 17.45
N SER A 224 -9.81 -11.54 16.64
CA SER A 224 -9.69 -10.13 17.00
C SER A 224 -11.07 -9.44 17.01
N ARG A 225 -11.15 -8.29 17.69
CA ARG A 225 -12.36 -7.45 17.65
C ARG A 225 -12.72 -7.03 16.23
N ALA A 226 -11.71 -6.80 15.38
CA ALA A 226 -11.90 -6.47 13.98
C ALA A 226 -12.63 -7.60 13.24
N LEU A 227 -12.14 -8.85 13.33
CA LEU A 227 -12.80 -10.00 12.71
C LEU A 227 -14.19 -10.26 13.31
N ALA A 228 -14.33 -10.16 14.64
CA ALA A 228 -15.62 -10.33 15.31
C ALA A 228 -16.68 -9.32 14.84
N ALA A 229 -16.28 -8.09 14.58
CA ALA A 229 -17.16 -7.06 14.02
C ALA A 229 -17.66 -7.40 12.61
N GLU A 230 -16.78 -7.93 11.75
CA GLU A 230 -17.15 -8.40 10.39
C GLU A 230 -18.05 -9.66 10.43
N LEU A 231 -17.83 -10.56 11.40
CA LEU A 231 -18.67 -11.76 11.58
C LEU A 231 -20.06 -11.43 12.12
N LYS A 232 -20.21 -10.36 12.90
CA LYS A 232 -21.47 -10.05 13.60
C LYS A 232 -22.69 -10.01 12.67
N PRO A 233 -22.70 -9.35 11.50
CA PRO A 233 -23.86 -9.31 10.62
C PRO A 233 -24.10 -10.60 9.83
N ILE A 234 -23.08 -11.43 9.58
CA ILE A 234 -23.15 -12.51 8.59
C ILE A 234 -22.75 -13.87 9.14
N GLY A 235 -22.19 -13.94 10.35
CA GLY A 235 -21.62 -15.18 10.91
C GLY A 235 -22.63 -16.33 10.94
N SER A 236 -23.90 -16.09 11.28
CA SER A 236 -24.94 -17.12 11.29
C SER A 236 -25.22 -17.72 9.89
N ALA A 237 -25.13 -16.90 8.83
CA ALA A 237 -25.25 -17.38 7.47
C ALA A 237 -23.96 -18.08 6.99
N LEU A 238 -22.81 -17.58 7.41
CA LEU A 238 -21.50 -18.13 7.05
C LEU A 238 -21.33 -19.58 7.55
N VAL A 239 -21.70 -19.86 8.79
CA VAL A 239 -21.56 -21.19 9.40
C VAL A 239 -22.59 -22.21 8.89
N GLN A 240 -23.45 -21.85 7.95
CA GLN A 240 -24.26 -22.82 7.20
C GLN A 240 -23.44 -23.58 6.13
N ASP A 241 -22.31 -23.03 5.70
CA ASP A 241 -21.34 -23.72 4.88
C ASP A 241 -20.48 -24.64 5.75
N GLU A 242 -20.39 -25.93 5.39
CA GLU A 242 -19.70 -26.94 6.20
C GLU A 242 -18.22 -26.59 6.41
N GLU A 243 -17.52 -26.16 5.36
CA GLU A 243 -16.10 -25.79 5.45
C GLU A 243 -15.90 -24.53 6.28
N ALA A 244 -16.78 -23.52 6.14
CA ALA A 244 -16.73 -22.33 6.95
C ALA A 244 -17.07 -22.63 8.42
N ALA A 245 -18.01 -23.51 8.70
CA ALA A 245 -18.37 -23.93 10.04
C ALA A 245 -17.19 -24.59 10.80
N ARG A 246 -16.36 -25.38 10.11
CA ARG A 246 -15.15 -25.99 10.69
C ARG A 246 -14.17 -24.96 11.25
N VAL A 247 -14.13 -23.76 10.68
CA VAL A 247 -13.20 -22.68 11.08
C VAL A 247 -13.88 -21.65 11.98
N PHE A 248 -15.09 -21.21 11.60
CA PHE A 248 -15.75 -20.05 12.18
C PHE A 248 -16.90 -20.38 13.13
N SER A 249 -17.07 -21.65 13.54
CA SER A 249 -18.00 -22.01 14.61
C SER A 249 -17.29 -22.46 15.89
N ASN A 250 -17.91 -22.18 17.03
CA ASN A 250 -17.49 -22.68 18.32
C ASN A 250 -18.05 -24.11 18.56
N SER A 251 -17.74 -24.72 19.72
CA SER A 251 -18.19 -26.05 20.10
C SER A 251 -19.72 -26.23 20.18
N LYS A 252 -20.49 -25.13 20.15
CA LYS A 252 -21.96 -25.14 20.13
C LYS A 252 -22.54 -24.95 18.72
N GLY A 253 -21.70 -24.92 17.67
CA GLY A 253 -22.12 -24.65 16.30
C GLY A 253 -22.50 -23.19 16.03
N LEU A 254 -22.23 -22.26 16.95
CA LEU A 254 -22.49 -20.83 16.80
C LEU A 254 -21.25 -20.12 16.23
N PRO A 255 -21.42 -18.99 15.52
CA PRO A 255 -20.29 -18.20 15.05
C PRO A 255 -19.32 -17.83 16.19
N VAL A 256 -18.03 -17.93 15.92
CA VAL A 256 -16.97 -17.49 16.85
C VAL A 256 -17.09 -16.00 17.18
N ARG A 257 -16.62 -15.62 18.34
CA ARG A 257 -16.66 -14.25 18.90
C ARG A 257 -15.26 -13.76 19.22
N GLU A 258 -15.12 -12.49 19.54
CA GLU A 258 -13.87 -11.91 20.03
C GLU A 258 -13.29 -12.77 21.17
N GLY A 259 -12.00 -13.10 21.05
CA GLY A 259 -11.28 -13.93 22.02
C GLY A 259 -11.37 -15.44 21.81
N ASP A 260 -12.34 -15.95 21.01
CA ASP A 260 -12.37 -17.36 20.62
C ASP A 260 -11.10 -17.71 19.84
N PHE A 261 -10.67 -18.97 19.93
CA PHE A 261 -9.44 -19.41 19.30
C PHE A 261 -9.77 -20.25 18.05
N ILE A 262 -9.20 -19.86 16.91
CA ILE A 262 -9.41 -20.54 15.62
C ILE A 262 -8.12 -21.10 15.05
N LYS A 263 -8.20 -22.24 14.36
CA LYS A 263 -7.12 -22.86 13.58
C LYS A 263 -7.60 -23.09 12.16
N GLN A 264 -6.71 -22.87 11.19
CA GLN A 264 -7.03 -22.97 9.76
C GLN A 264 -6.02 -23.90 9.06
N PHE A 265 -6.07 -25.21 9.36
CA PHE A 265 -5.07 -26.17 8.92
C PHE A 265 -4.95 -26.27 7.39
N ASP A 266 -6.08 -26.23 6.67
CA ASP A 266 -6.08 -26.28 5.20
C ASP A 266 -5.47 -25.01 4.61
N LEU A 267 -5.76 -23.84 5.19
CA LEU A 267 -5.12 -22.59 4.80
C LEU A 267 -3.61 -22.60 5.11
N ALA A 268 -3.20 -23.19 6.26
CA ALA A 268 -1.78 -23.36 6.57
C ALA A 268 -1.05 -24.21 5.54
N ALA A 269 -1.69 -25.31 5.07
CA ALA A 269 -1.14 -26.14 4.00
C ALA A 269 -1.03 -25.38 2.67
N THR A 270 -2.02 -24.55 2.32
CA THR A 270 -2.00 -23.68 1.14
C THR A 270 -0.89 -22.63 1.26
N LEU A 271 -0.72 -21.99 2.42
CA LEU A 271 0.35 -21.02 2.67
C LEU A 271 1.73 -21.70 2.61
N THR A 272 1.87 -22.95 3.07
CA THR A 272 3.10 -23.73 2.90
C THR A 272 3.47 -23.91 1.42
N GLU A 273 2.49 -24.27 0.56
CA GLU A 273 2.69 -24.39 -0.89
C GLU A 273 3.16 -23.05 -1.50
N ILE A 274 2.50 -21.94 -1.14
CA ILE A 274 2.86 -20.59 -1.61
C ILE A 274 4.23 -20.17 -1.09
N ARG A 275 4.56 -20.44 0.17
CA ARG A 275 5.84 -20.10 0.78
C ARG A 275 7.00 -20.84 0.14
N THR A 276 6.85 -22.15 -0.07
CA THR A 276 7.94 -23.03 -0.51
C THR A 276 8.12 -23.08 -2.02
N LYS A 277 7.02 -22.98 -2.79
CA LYS A 277 7.02 -23.10 -4.25
C LYS A 277 6.75 -21.79 -4.98
N GLY A 278 6.55 -20.70 -4.22
CA GLY A 278 6.13 -19.41 -4.75
C GLY A 278 4.62 -19.34 -5.08
N PRO A 279 4.11 -18.15 -5.39
CA PRO A 279 2.68 -17.93 -5.65
C PRO A 279 2.17 -18.70 -6.87
N GLY A 280 3.05 -19.05 -7.80
CA GLY A 280 2.72 -19.85 -8.99
C GLY A 280 2.04 -21.17 -8.66
N ALA A 281 2.29 -21.74 -7.48
CA ALA A 281 1.67 -22.98 -7.04
C ALA A 281 0.12 -22.92 -7.04
N LEU A 282 -0.45 -21.76 -6.69
CA LEU A 282 -1.92 -21.56 -6.71
C LEU A 282 -2.50 -21.51 -8.13
N TYR A 283 -1.68 -21.18 -9.14
CA TYR A 283 -2.17 -20.86 -10.49
C TYR A 283 -1.79 -21.89 -11.56
N VAL A 284 -0.78 -22.71 -11.32
CA VAL A 284 -0.32 -23.74 -12.24
C VAL A 284 0.13 -25.00 -11.47
N GLY A 285 0.07 -26.14 -12.13
CA GLY A 285 0.54 -27.41 -11.58
C GLY A 285 -0.51 -28.16 -10.72
N PRO A 286 -0.07 -29.16 -9.94
CA PRO A 286 -0.98 -30.07 -9.24
C PRO A 286 -1.88 -29.39 -8.21
N PHE A 287 -1.35 -28.41 -7.45
CA PHE A 287 -2.15 -27.68 -6.47
C PHE A 287 -3.24 -26.85 -7.16
N ALA A 288 -2.93 -26.13 -8.24
CA ALA A 288 -3.89 -25.36 -9.01
C ALA A 288 -5.03 -26.24 -9.57
N ASN A 289 -4.71 -27.47 -10.01
CA ASN A 289 -5.72 -28.42 -10.46
C ASN A 289 -6.68 -28.82 -9.33
N ARG A 290 -6.15 -29.09 -8.12
CA ARG A 290 -6.98 -29.38 -6.94
C ARG A 290 -7.83 -28.17 -6.55
N PHE A 291 -7.24 -26.97 -6.59
CA PHE A 291 -7.94 -25.72 -6.26
C PHE A 291 -9.12 -25.47 -7.21
N VAL A 292 -8.93 -25.59 -8.53
CA VAL A 292 -10.02 -25.45 -9.52
C VAL A 292 -11.14 -26.45 -9.24
N ASN A 293 -10.81 -27.72 -8.98
CA ASN A 293 -11.81 -28.75 -8.66
C ASN A 293 -12.56 -28.41 -7.35
N ALA A 294 -11.86 -27.94 -6.33
CA ALA A 294 -12.45 -27.55 -5.05
C ALA A 294 -13.39 -26.34 -5.19
N VAL A 295 -13.00 -25.32 -5.99
CA VAL A 295 -13.87 -24.16 -6.29
C VAL A 295 -15.16 -24.60 -6.98
N ASN A 296 -15.04 -25.48 -7.99
CA ASN A 296 -16.20 -25.93 -8.72
C ASN A 296 -17.10 -26.83 -7.85
N ALA A 297 -16.52 -27.63 -6.95
CA ALA A 297 -17.28 -28.43 -5.96
C ALA A 297 -18.01 -27.54 -4.92
N ALA A 298 -17.46 -26.38 -4.60
CA ALA A 298 -18.10 -25.39 -3.71
C ALA A 298 -19.23 -24.58 -4.40
N GLY A 299 -19.63 -24.95 -5.63
CA GLY A 299 -20.66 -24.22 -6.39
C GLY A 299 -20.17 -22.98 -7.13
N GLY A 300 -18.84 -22.74 -7.14
CA GLY A 300 -18.19 -21.69 -7.92
C GLY A 300 -17.92 -22.12 -9.36
N TYR A 301 -17.19 -21.27 -10.10
CA TYR A 301 -16.74 -21.60 -11.45
C TYR A 301 -15.36 -21.02 -11.72
N LEU A 302 -14.38 -21.91 -11.90
CA LEU A 302 -13.06 -21.58 -12.41
C LEU A 302 -12.63 -22.59 -13.47
N THR A 303 -11.80 -22.14 -14.40
CA THR A 303 -11.08 -23.01 -15.34
C THR A 303 -9.58 -22.89 -15.10
N LYS A 304 -8.81 -23.92 -15.42
CA LYS A 304 -7.35 -23.91 -15.34
C LYS A 304 -6.75 -22.79 -16.21
N GLU A 305 -7.32 -22.58 -17.38
CA GLU A 305 -6.87 -21.53 -18.30
C GLU A 305 -7.17 -20.13 -17.75
N GLY A 306 -8.39 -19.90 -17.24
CA GLY A 306 -8.76 -18.64 -16.59
C GLY A 306 -7.83 -18.32 -15.42
N LEU A 307 -7.56 -19.30 -14.55
CA LEU A 307 -6.67 -19.15 -13.41
C LEU A 307 -5.22 -18.86 -13.85
N ARG A 308 -4.72 -19.57 -14.87
CA ARG A 308 -3.36 -19.39 -15.39
C ARG A 308 -3.16 -18.03 -16.05
N SER A 309 -4.13 -17.57 -16.84
CA SER A 309 -4.03 -16.34 -17.64
C SER A 309 -4.23 -15.05 -16.84
N ALA A 310 -4.76 -15.12 -15.61
CA ALA A 310 -4.97 -13.97 -14.74
C ALA A 310 -3.63 -13.46 -14.19
N LEU A 311 -3.20 -12.28 -14.64
CA LEU A 311 -1.93 -11.65 -14.26
C LEU A 311 -2.16 -10.24 -13.71
N PRO A 312 -1.45 -9.84 -12.64
CA PRO A 312 -1.41 -8.46 -12.19
C PRO A 312 -0.79 -7.54 -13.24
N VAL A 313 -1.16 -6.27 -13.22
CA VAL A 313 -0.71 -5.28 -14.21
C VAL A 313 -0.18 -4.04 -13.52
N TRP A 314 1.04 -3.61 -13.88
CA TRP A 314 1.55 -2.30 -13.53
C TRP A 314 0.86 -1.22 -14.36
N ARG A 315 0.42 -0.16 -13.70
CA ARG A 315 -0.31 0.96 -14.31
C ARG A 315 0.27 2.29 -13.86
N GLU A 316 0.05 3.32 -14.65
CA GLU A 316 0.22 4.70 -14.20
C GLU A 316 -0.86 5.04 -13.17
N THR A 317 -0.50 5.88 -12.21
CA THR A 317 -1.45 6.43 -11.22
C THR A 317 -2.32 7.51 -11.86
N VAL A 318 -3.49 7.74 -11.29
CA VAL A 318 -4.29 8.94 -11.55
C VAL A 318 -3.69 10.07 -10.69
N GLN A 319 -3.17 11.10 -11.35
CA GLN A 319 -2.53 12.23 -10.69
C GLN A 319 -3.50 13.40 -10.56
N SER A 320 -3.55 14.01 -9.38
CA SER A 320 -4.28 15.25 -9.16
C SER A 320 -3.58 16.46 -9.77
N LEU A 321 -4.27 17.58 -9.83
CA LEU A 321 -3.60 18.88 -9.96
C LEU A 321 -2.69 19.12 -8.75
N PRO A 322 -1.55 19.82 -8.93
CA PRO A 322 -0.61 20.07 -7.84
C PRO A 322 -1.18 21.08 -6.83
N TYR A 323 -0.88 20.87 -5.55
CA TYR A 323 -1.08 21.83 -4.47
C TYR A 323 0.27 22.10 -3.78
N ASN A 324 0.75 23.35 -3.81
CA ASN A 324 2.05 23.72 -3.25
C ASN A 324 3.18 22.75 -3.63
N HIS A 325 3.30 22.45 -4.93
CA HIS A 325 4.27 21.51 -5.53
C HIS A 325 4.06 20.04 -5.13
N LYS A 326 3.05 19.71 -4.33
CA LYS A 326 2.70 18.33 -3.97
C LYS A 326 1.67 17.76 -4.95
N ILE A 327 1.87 16.53 -5.38
CA ILE A 327 0.94 15.79 -6.25
C ILE A 327 0.39 14.61 -5.47
N ALA A 328 -0.93 14.45 -5.50
CA ALA A 328 -1.60 13.27 -4.98
C ALA A 328 -1.76 12.23 -6.12
N HIS A 329 -1.24 11.05 -5.89
CA HIS A 329 -1.30 9.90 -6.79
C HIS A 329 -2.34 8.91 -6.27
N PHE A 330 -3.31 8.57 -7.08
CA PHE A 330 -4.40 7.65 -6.74
C PHE A 330 -4.35 6.39 -7.61
N ALA A 331 -4.95 5.31 -7.12
CA ALA A 331 -5.13 4.10 -7.91
C ALA A 331 -6.01 4.37 -9.14
N PRO A 332 -5.67 3.79 -10.30
CA PRO A 332 -6.48 3.92 -11.51
C PRO A 332 -7.71 2.99 -11.48
N PRO A 333 -8.72 3.19 -12.33
CA PRO A 333 -9.78 2.21 -12.57
C PRO A 333 -9.19 0.82 -12.95
N ALA A 334 -9.74 -0.33 -12.46
CA ALA A 334 -11.09 -0.47 -11.86
C ALA A 334 -11.27 -0.04 -10.38
N ALA A 335 -10.26 0.49 -9.70
CA ALA A 335 -10.44 1.16 -8.41
C ALA A 335 -10.99 2.59 -8.65
N ALA A 336 -12.27 2.69 -9.02
CA ALA A 336 -12.87 3.94 -9.47
C ALA A 336 -12.87 5.05 -8.41
N GLY A 337 -12.81 4.70 -7.12
CA GLY A 337 -12.64 5.64 -6.02
C GLY A 337 -11.38 6.49 -6.12
N GLY A 338 -10.35 6.02 -6.82
CA GLY A 338 -9.14 6.79 -7.07
C GLY A 338 -9.38 8.00 -7.97
N VAL A 339 -10.17 7.87 -9.04
CA VAL A 339 -10.56 9.02 -9.89
C VAL A 339 -11.41 10.00 -9.11
N VAL A 340 -12.40 9.50 -8.34
CA VAL A 340 -13.24 10.34 -7.47
C VAL A 340 -12.35 11.14 -6.49
N GLY A 341 -11.40 10.48 -5.84
CA GLY A 341 -10.46 11.14 -4.92
C GLY A 341 -9.57 12.17 -5.61
N ALA A 342 -9.07 11.84 -6.81
CA ALA A 342 -8.22 12.75 -7.60
C ALA A 342 -8.99 14.01 -8.06
N GLN A 343 -10.26 13.86 -8.46
CA GLN A 343 -11.12 14.98 -8.79
C GLN A 343 -11.41 15.86 -7.56
N MET A 344 -11.77 15.24 -6.43
CA MET A 344 -12.00 15.98 -5.17
C MET A 344 -10.76 16.78 -4.78
N TRP A 345 -9.59 16.12 -4.78
CA TRP A 345 -8.32 16.77 -4.46
C TRP A 345 -8.00 17.92 -5.40
N SER A 346 -8.17 17.71 -6.71
CA SER A 346 -7.86 18.72 -7.73
C SER A 346 -8.78 19.94 -7.63
N MET A 347 -10.07 19.75 -7.32
CA MET A 347 -10.98 20.87 -7.09
C MET A 347 -10.62 21.65 -5.82
N LEU A 348 -10.18 20.97 -4.75
CA LEU A 348 -9.71 21.67 -3.54
C LEU A 348 -8.39 22.41 -3.80
N ALA A 349 -7.48 21.85 -4.60
CA ALA A 349 -6.23 22.50 -4.99
C ALA A 349 -6.45 23.73 -5.87
N GLU A 350 -7.41 23.68 -6.77
CA GLU A 350 -7.79 24.82 -7.63
C GLU A 350 -8.54 25.92 -6.84
N TYR A 351 -9.21 25.55 -5.75
CA TYR A 351 -9.88 26.49 -4.85
C TYR A 351 -8.89 27.31 -4.03
N ASP A 352 -7.75 26.73 -3.66
CA ASP A 352 -6.53 27.31 -3.01
C ASP A 352 -6.70 27.94 -1.61
N ASP A 353 -7.91 28.20 -1.14
CA ASP A 353 -8.20 28.83 0.18
C ASP A 353 -8.67 27.82 1.25
N PHE A 354 -8.37 26.53 1.06
CA PHE A 354 -8.83 25.50 1.99
C PHE A 354 -8.18 25.58 3.38
N ASP A 355 -6.95 26.05 3.48
CA ASP A 355 -6.19 26.23 4.73
C ASP A 355 -6.80 27.32 5.62
N ASP A 356 -7.17 28.45 5.05
CA ASP A 356 -7.74 29.61 5.77
C ASP A 356 -9.23 29.46 6.09
N ALA A 357 -9.92 28.48 5.49
CA ALA A 357 -11.34 28.25 5.69
C ALA A 357 -11.65 27.81 7.14
N ASP A 358 -12.77 28.32 7.69
CA ASP A 358 -13.31 27.80 8.95
C ASP A 358 -13.88 26.38 8.78
N GLU A 359 -14.23 25.71 9.88
CA GLU A 359 -14.69 24.32 9.85
C GLU A 359 -16.01 24.14 9.08
N THR A 360 -16.89 25.17 9.07
CA THR A 360 -18.14 25.14 8.30
C THR A 360 -17.84 25.20 6.80
N LEU A 361 -16.95 26.10 6.39
CA LEU A 361 -16.55 26.23 5.00
C LEU A 361 -15.76 25.01 4.52
N LYS A 362 -14.81 24.48 5.31
CA LYS A 362 -14.13 23.22 5.01
C LYS A 362 -15.10 22.07 4.79
N SER A 363 -16.09 21.91 5.66
CA SER A 363 -17.13 20.87 5.53
C SER A 363 -18.03 21.08 4.31
N HIS A 364 -18.38 22.33 4.00
CA HIS A 364 -19.13 22.68 2.81
C HIS A 364 -18.35 22.39 1.53
N MET A 365 -17.10 22.82 1.43
CA MET A 365 -16.26 22.59 0.26
C MET A 365 -16.02 21.10 0.01
N LEU A 366 -15.73 20.33 1.07
CA LEU A 366 -15.61 18.88 0.97
C LEU A 366 -16.89 18.20 0.48
N ALA A 367 -18.07 18.69 0.90
CA ALA A 367 -19.36 18.20 0.41
C ALA A 367 -19.59 18.53 -1.07
N GLU A 368 -19.28 19.76 -1.48
CA GLU A 368 -19.43 20.23 -2.86
C GLU A 368 -18.53 19.46 -3.84
N VAL A 369 -17.24 19.28 -3.51
CA VAL A 369 -16.33 18.52 -4.38
C VAL A 369 -16.66 17.03 -4.40
N ALA A 370 -17.11 16.45 -3.29
CA ALA A 370 -17.56 15.06 -3.26
C ALA A 370 -18.80 14.86 -4.14
N MET A 371 -19.83 15.69 -3.99
CA MET A 371 -21.06 15.64 -4.77
C MET A 371 -20.78 15.67 -6.28
N ARG A 372 -19.90 16.58 -6.73
CA ARG A 372 -19.54 16.74 -8.13
C ARG A 372 -18.77 15.52 -8.66
N SER A 373 -17.80 15.03 -7.91
CA SER A 373 -17.02 13.86 -8.32
C SER A 373 -17.87 12.59 -8.38
N PHE A 374 -18.79 12.39 -7.44
CA PHE A 374 -19.72 11.26 -7.49
C PHE A 374 -20.77 11.41 -8.60
N GLY A 375 -21.22 12.64 -8.89
CA GLY A 375 -22.07 12.94 -10.04
C GLY A 375 -21.37 12.57 -11.34
N ASP A 376 -20.13 13.05 -11.53
CA ASP A 376 -19.30 12.75 -12.70
C ASP A 376 -19.02 11.24 -12.85
N ARG A 377 -18.75 10.52 -11.73
CA ARG A 377 -18.52 9.07 -11.74
C ARG A 377 -19.61 8.31 -12.49
N SER A 378 -20.84 8.72 -12.41
CA SER A 378 -21.96 8.05 -13.08
C SER A 378 -21.86 8.08 -14.61
N GLN A 379 -21.11 9.03 -15.18
CA GLN A 379 -20.96 9.19 -16.63
C GLN A 379 -19.90 8.25 -17.19
N TRP A 380 -18.85 7.94 -16.43
CA TRP A 380 -17.70 7.22 -16.92
C TRP A 380 -17.50 5.83 -16.29
N ALA A 381 -17.93 5.59 -15.04
CA ALA A 381 -17.67 4.34 -14.35
C ALA A 381 -18.63 3.22 -14.80
N MET A 382 -18.06 2.04 -15.01
CA MET A 382 -18.81 0.80 -15.21
C MET A 382 -19.07 0.12 -13.86
N PRO A 383 -20.07 -0.79 -13.74
CA PRO A 383 -20.33 -1.53 -12.50
C PRO A 383 -19.11 -2.32 -11.97
N THR A 384 -18.21 -2.71 -12.87
CA THR A 384 -16.94 -3.38 -12.54
C THR A 384 -15.85 -2.43 -12.05
N GLY A 385 -16.11 -1.12 -11.98
CA GLY A 385 -15.14 -0.09 -11.61
C GLY A 385 -14.26 0.42 -12.76
N HIS A 386 -14.27 -0.23 -13.93
CA HIS A 386 -13.53 0.25 -15.09
C HIS A 386 -14.10 1.57 -15.61
N SER A 387 -13.29 2.36 -16.26
CA SER A 387 -13.69 3.62 -16.91
C SER A 387 -13.95 3.43 -18.39
N ARG A 388 -14.97 4.14 -18.90
CA ARG A 388 -15.25 4.28 -20.34
C ARG A 388 -14.42 5.40 -20.99
N ILE A 389 -13.85 6.27 -20.16
CA ILE A 389 -13.10 7.47 -20.55
C ILE A 389 -11.68 7.31 -20.03
N ASP A 390 -10.69 7.82 -20.74
CA ASP A 390 -9.30 7.84 -20.25
C ASP A 390 -9.25 8.59 -18.91
N PRO A 391 -8.74 7.99 -17.84
CA PRO A 391 -8.62 8.63 -16.54
C PRO A 391 -7.87 9.97 -16.57
N LYS A 392 -6.91 10.14 -17.48
CA LYS A 392 -6.17 11.42 -17.65
C LYS A 392 -7.09 12.57 -18.09
N GLN A 393 -8.12 12.27 -18.87
CA GLN A 393 -9.10 13.28 -19.27
C GLN A 393 -9.99 13.70 -18.08
N LEU A 394 -10.35 12.75 -17.21
CA LEU A 394 -11.22 12.97 -16.05
C LEU A 394 -10.57 13.85 -14.95
N VAL A 395 -9.24 13.98 -14.95
CA VAL A 395 -8.48 14.82 -14.02
C VAL A 395 -7.72 15.94 -14.72
N SER A 396 -8.01 16.20 -16.02
CA SER A 396 -7.44 17.33 -16.72
C SER A 396 -7.93 18.65 -16.15
N GLU A 397 -7.11 19.69 -16.18
CA GLU A 397 -7.46 21.03 -15.69
C GLU A 397 -8.79 21.54 -16.25
N GLY A 398 -9.02 21.36 -17.57
CA GLY A 398 -10.28 21.75 -18.23
C GLY A 398 -11.49 21.00 -17.68
N HIS A 399 -11.38 19.68 -17.40
CA HIS A 399 -12.46 18.90 -16.83
C HIS A 399 -12.72 19.31 -15.37
N ILE A 400 -11.66 19.48 -14.56
CA ILE A 400 -11.78 19.94 -13.16
C ILE A 400 -12.48 21.31 -13.10
N LYS A 401 -12.07 22.28 -13.94
CA LYS A 401 -12.75 23.59 -14.02
C LYS A 401 -14.21 23.45 -14.44
N SER A 402 -14.55 22.52 -15.31
CA SER A 402 -15.94 22.25 -15.67
C SER A 402 -16.77 21.70 -14.50
N LEU A 403 -16.17 20.83 -13.66
CA LEU A 403 -16.82 20.33 -12.44
C LEU A 403 -17.05 21.43 -11.39
N MET A 404 -16.15 22.41 -11.32
CA MET A 404 -16.26 23.55 -10.41
C MET A 404 -17.28 24.61 -10.86
N ASN A 405 -17.81 24.51 -12.07
CA ASN A 405 -18.78 25.51 -12.57
C ASN A 405 -19.98 25.65 -11.63
N GLY A 406 -20.26 26.91 -11.22
CA GLY A 406 -21.31 27.21 -10.26
C GLY A 406 -21.02 26.87 -8.80
N MET A 407 -19.84 26.37 -8.47
CA MET A 407 -19.41 26.15 -7.09
C MET A 407 -19.34 27.50 -6.35
N SER A 408 -19.78 27.53 -5.10
CA SER A 408 -19.88 28.77 -4.33
C SER A 408 -19.67 28.49 -2.85
N GLU A 409 -18.89 29.32 -2.18
CA GLU A 409 -18.67 29.25 -0.73
C GLU A 409 -19.94 29.54 0.10
N SER A 410 -20.83 30.36 -0.45
CA SER A 410 -21.97 30.86 0.30
C SER A 410 -23.20 29.96 0.22
N ARG A 411 -23.30 29.10 -0.80
CA ARG A 411 -24.48 28.28 -1.03
C ARG A 411 -24.19 26.94 -1.67
N HIS A 412 -24.92 25.94 -1.26
CA HIS A 412 -24.97 24.63 -1.90
C HIS A 412 -25.61 24.71 -3.29
N GLN A 413 -25.04 24.02 -4.26
CA GLN A 413 -25.66 23.80 -5.56
C GLN A 413 -26.28 22.41 -5.59
N SER A 414 -27.59 22.31 -5.86
CA SER A 414 -28.30 21.04 -5.86
C SER A 414 -27.67 20.03 -6.85
N ALA A 415 -27.46 18.80 -6.40
CA ALA A 415 -26.98 17.71 -7.21
C ALA A 415 -27.83 17.46 -8.47
N GLN A 416 -29.11 17.75 -8.42
CA GLN A 416 -30.06 17.62 -9.55
C GLN A 416 -29.71 18.54 -10.72
N THR A 417 -29.01 19.64 -10.47
CA THR A 417 -28.59 20.59 -11.52
C THR A 417 -27.31 20.12 -12.23
N LEU A 418 -26.57 19.16 -11.67
CA LEU A 418 -25.24 18.72 -12.16
C LEU A 418 -25.31 17.49 -13.07
N SER A 419 -26.26 16.59 -12.86
CA SER A 419 -26.53 15.46 -13.76
C SER A 419 -27.84 14.75 -13.41
N SER A 420 -28.47 14.12 -14.40
CA SER A 420 -29.53 13.12 -14.19
C SER A 420 -28.91 11.83 -13.68
N VAL A 421 -28.50 11.81 -12.42
CA VAL A 421 -27.78 10.64 -11.84
C VAL A 421 -28.80 9.55 -11.52
N PRO A 422 -28.68 8.34 -12.09
CA PRO A 422 -29.42 7.19 -11.60
C PRO A 422 -29.06 6.95 -10.13
N GLN A 423 -30.05 6.62 -9.31
CA GLN A 423 -29.81 6.25 -7.92
C GLN A 423 -28.76 5.14 -7.87
N ALA A 424 -27.63 5.42 -7.26
CA ALA A 424 -26.56 4.44 -7.15
C ALA A 424 -27.04 3.21 -6.38
N THR A 425 -26.82 2.03 -6.90
CA THR A 425 -27.03 0.79 -6.15
C THR A 425 -26.18 0.88 -4.88
N PRO A 426 -26.72 0.57 -3.69
CA PRO A 426 -25.94 0.61 -2.46
C PRO A 426 -24.68 -0.25 -2.59
N GLU A 427 -23.52 0.36 -2.43
CA GLU A 427 -22.25 -0.36 -2.42
C GLU A 427 -22.06 -0.98 -1.03
N THR A 428 -21.90 -2.30 -1.00
CA THR A 428 -21.65 -3.07 0.23
C THR A 428 -20.33 -3.85 0.15
N PRO A 429 -19.25 -3.25 -0.35
CA PRO A 429 -17.97 -3.95 -0.45
C PRO A 429 -17.33 -4.10 0.92
N SER A 430 -16.69 -5.25 1.14
CA SER A 430 -15.73 -5.44 2.21
C SER A 430 -14.34 -5.24 1.64
N ALA A 431 -13.56 -4.38 2.26
CA ALA A 431 -12.18 -4.09 1.90
C ALA A 431 -11.33 -3.93 3.15
N LEU A 432 -10.05 -4.17 3.00
CA LEU A 432 -9.04 -3.99 4.03
C LEU A 432 -7.96 -3.05 3.50
N SER A 433 -7.48 -2.16 4.36
CA SER A 433 -6.48 -1.15 4.05
C SER A 433 -5.14 -1.51 4.71
N LEU A 434 -4.06 -1.48 3.93
CA LEU A 434 -2.69 -1.71 4.37
C LEU A 434 -1.83 -0.55 3.92
N VAL A 435 -1.11 0.07 4.86
CA VAL A 435 -0.21 1.19 4.56
C VAL A 435 1.13 0.95 5.26
N ALA A 436 2.22 1.12 4.54
CA ALA A 436 3.56 1.12 5.11
C ALA A 436 4.43 2.20 4.48
N VAL A 437 5.32 2.74 5.29
CA VAL A 437 6.40 3.65 4.88
C VAL A 437 7.68 3.13 5.51
N ASP A 438 8.76 3.04 4.75
CA ASP A 438 10.04 2.59 5.28
C ASP A 438 10.97 3.77 5.65
N ARG A 439 12.09 3.44 6.27
CA ARG A 439 13.09 4.42 6.72
C ARG A 439 13.71 5.25 5.59
N PHE A 440 13.61 4.80 4.34
CA PHE A 440 14.15 5.49 3.17
C PHE A 440 13.15 6.46 2.54
N GLY A 441 11.90 6.49 3.05
CA GLY A 441 10.82 7.32 2.54
C GLY A 441 10.05 6.70 1.39
N SER A 442 10.30 5.42 1.06
CA SER A 442 9.42 4.69 0.15
C SER A 442 8.12 4.31 0.86
N ALA A 443 7.02 4.33 0.13
CA ALA A 443 5.69 4.12 0.68
C ALA A 443 4.85 3.17 -0.18
N VAL A 444 4.03 2.37 0.47
CA VAL A 444 3.05 1.50 -0.17
C VAL A 444 1.70 1.67 0.52
N SER A 445 0.67 1.95 -0.28
CA SER A 445 -0.72 2.04 0.16
C SER A 445 -1.58 1.11 -0.66
N CYS A 446 -2.25 0.16 -0.02
CA CYS A 446 -3.05 -0.88 -0.68
C CYS A 446 -4.46 -0.99 -0.13
N ASN A 447 -5.40 -1.30 -1.01
CA ASN A 447 -6.67 -1.91 -0.66
C ASN A 447 -6.75 -3.33 -1.23
N VAL A 448 -7.22 -4.27 -0.41
CA VAL A 448 -7.60 -5.61 -0.83
C VAL A 448 -9.07 -5.86 -0.56
N THR A 449 -9.73 -6.69 -1.37
CA THR A 449 -11.17 -6.93 -1.26
C THR A 449 -11.54 -8.35 -1.68
N MET A 450 -12.59 -8.85 -1.07
CA MET A 450 -13.34 -10.04 -1.49
C MET A 450 -14.61 -9.68 -2.30
N ASN A 451 -14.73 -8.39 -2.70
CA ASN A 451 -15.90 -7.79 -3.34
C ASN A 451 -17.19 -7.83 -2.48
N ASN A 452 -17.20 -8.57 -1.42
CA ASN A 452 -18.23 -8.67 -0.38
C ASN A 452 -17.61 -9.29 0.87
N ALA A 453 -18.16 -9.04 2.06
CA ALA A 453 -17.68 -9.67 3.29
C ALA A 453 -17.77 -11.21 3.17
N PHE A 454 -16.62 -11.90 3.37
CA PHE A 454 -16.43 -13.32 3.11
C PHE A 454 -16.79 -13.75 1.66
N GLY A 455 -16.72 -12.83 0.70
CA GLY A 455 -16.91 -13.12 -0.72
C GLY A 455 -18.24 -13.83 -1.04
N THR A 456 -18.18 -15.07 -1.52
CA THR A 456 -19.36 -15.90 -1.80
C THR A 456 -19.92 -16.61 -0.55
N GLY A 457 -19.25 -16.50 0.59
CA GLY A 457 -19.56 -17.25 1.81
C GLY A 457 -19.18 -18.73 1.72
N ARG A 458 -18.31 -19.13 0.77
CA ARG A 458 -17.85 -20.50 0.57
C ARG A 458 -16.33 -20.59 0.71
N ILE A 459 -15.87 -21.69 1.28
CA ILE A 459 -14.45 -22.09 1.28
C ILE A 459 -14.25 -23.20 0.25
N ALA A 460 -13.21 -23.12 -0.56
CA ALA A 460 -12.80 -24.21 -1.44
C ALA A 460 -12.31 -25.41 -0.60
N PRO A 461 -13.01 -26.57 -0.60
CA PRO A 461 -12.72 -27.69 0.29
C PRO A 461 -11.26 -28.15 0.24
N GLY A 462 -10.67 -28.39 1.42
CA GLY A 462 -9.28 -28.85 1.56
C GLY A 462 -8.21 -27.82 1.18
N THR A 463 -8.59 -26.55 0.98
CA THR A 463 -7.64 -25.46 0.66
C THR A 463 -7.67 -24.32 1.68
N GLY A 464 -8.73 -24.19 2.46
CA GLY A 464 -8.95 -23.08 3.39
C GLY A 464 -9.16 -21.71 2.72
N VAL A 465 -9.24 -21.64 1.39
CA VAL A 465 -9.38 -20.39 0.64
C VAL A 465 -10.86 -20.01 0.54
N ILE A 466 -11.23 -18.88 1.13
CA ILE A 466 -12.56 -18.29 0.95
C ILE A 466 -12.65 -17.70 -0.46
N LEU A 467 -13.73 -17.97 -1.16
CA LEU A 467 -13.95 -17.59 -2.55
C LEU A 467 -14.52 -16.18 -2.66
N SER A 468 -13.87 -15.32 -3.45
CA SER A 468 -14.33 -13.94 -3.69
C SER A 468 -15.61 -13.91 -4.53
N ALA A 469 -16.50 -12.98 -4.23
CA ALA A 469 -17.65 -12.68 -5.10
C ALA A 469 -17.20 -12.04 -6.42
N LEU A 470 -18.05 -12.10 -7.45
CA LEU A 470 -17.79 -11.41 -8.72
C LEU A 470 -17.78 -9.88 -8.53
N PRO A 471 -16.83 -9.16 -9.15
CA PRO A 471 -16.88 -7.70 -9.17
C PRO A 471 -18.05 -7.18 -10.02
N GLY A 472 -18.69 -6.10 -9.57
CA GLY A 472 -19.80 -5.45 -10.26
C GLY A 472 -21.17 -6.08 -10.05
N LEU A 473 -21.26 -7.23 -9.39
CA LEU A 473 -22.54 -7.90 -9.15
C LEU A 473 -23.23 -7.31 -7.91
N ASN A 474 -24.46 -6.79 -8.06
CA ASN A 474 -25.27 -6.22 -6.98
C ASN A 474 -24.55 -5.11 -6.17
N GLY A 475 -23.87 -4.20 -6.84
CA GLY A 475 -23.12 -3.12 -6.19
C GLY A 475 -21.86 -3.54 -5.44
N ARG A 476 -21.38 -4.78 -5.65
CA ARG A 476 -20.16 -5.31 -5.05
C ARG A 476 -18.96 -5.01 -5.93
N GLY A 477 -17.81 -4.75 -5.34
CA GLY A 477 -16.60 -4.66 -6.12
C GLY A 477 -15.71 -3.46 -5.80
N PRO A 478 -14.78 -3.15 -6.70
CA PRO A 478 -13.69 -2.22 -6.43
C PRO A 478 -14.05 -0.74 -6.64
N MET A 479 -15.32 -0.40 -6.91
CA MET A 479 -15.72 0.97 -7.29
C MET A 479 -15.36 2.05 -6.27
N SER A 480 -15.28 1.69 -4.99
CA SER A 480 -14.97 2.63 -3.89
C SER A 480 -13.51 2.58 -3.44
N LEU A 481 -12.70 1.67 -4.00
CA LEU A 481 -11.29 1.58 -3.67
C LEU A 481 -10.51 2.71 -4.34
N GLY A 482 -9.53 3.25 -3.64
CA GLY A 482 -8.70 4.33 -4.17
C GLY A 482 -7.59 4.69 -3.20
N PRO A 483 -6.63 3.77 -2.93
CA PRO A 483 -5.46 4.12 -2.13
C PRO A 483 -4.72 5.28 -2.79
N MET A 484 -4.08 6.12 -1.97
CA MET A 484 -3.37 7.30 -2.44
C MET A 484 -2.02 7.49 -1.77
N ILE A 485 -1.15 8.23 -2.44
CA ILE A 485 0.13 8.75 -1.91
C ILE A 485 0.29 10.20 -2.35
N VAL A 486 0.76 11.06 -1.45
CA VAL A 486 1.13 12.46 -1.75
C VAL A 486 2.63 12.63 -1.62
N MET A 487 3.25 13.16 -2.67
CA MET A 487 4.68 13.43 -2.70
C MET A 487 4.97 14.73 -3.46
N ASN A 488 6.16 15.29 -3.26
CA ASN A 488 6.66 16.42 -4.03
C ASN A 488 7.64 15.91 -5.09
N PRO A 489 7.33 15.99 -6.40
CA PRO A 489 8.19 15.47 -7.45
C PRO A 489 9.51 16.25 -7.62
N ASN A 490 9.60 17.48 -7.09
CA ASN A 490 10.81 18.31 -7.19
C ASN A 490 11.84 17.91 -6.12
N SER A 491 11.40 17.69 -4.87
CA SER A 491 12.27 17.29 -3.75
C SER A 491 12.34 15.78 -3.53
N ASN A 492 11.39 15.01 -4.10
CA ASN A 492 11.13 13.59 -3.85
C ASN A 492 10.78 13.27 -2.41
N GLU A 493 10.19 14.20 -1.71
CA GLU A 493 9.71 14.01 -0.35
C GLU A 493 8.32 13.39 -0.33
N PHE A 494 8.17 12.42 0.54
CA PHE A 494 6.88 11.81 0.88
C PHE A 494 6.16 12.65 1.94
N TYR A 495 4.85 12.85 1.79
CA TYR A 495 4.02 13.59 2.74
C TYR A 495 2.87 12.78 3.33
N PHE A 496 2.24 11.91 2.53
CA PHE A 496 1.07 11.17 2.96
C PHE A 496 0.90 9.88 2.16
N ALA A 497 0.58 8.79 2.83
CA ALA A 497 0.04 7.56 2.23
C ALA A 497 -1.21 7.15 2.98
N GLY A 498 -2.25 6.79 2.26
CA GLY A 498 -3.49 6.36 2.90
C GLY A 498 -4.35 5.47 2.01
N ALA A 499 -5.10 4.61 2.67
CA ALA A 499 -6.14 3.79 2.07
C ALA A 499 -7.39 3.82 2.95
N ALA A 500 -8.56 3.70 2.32
CA ALA A 500 -9.81 3.70 3.04
C ALA A 500 -10.71 2.54 2.63
N SER A 501 -11.58 2.14 3.53
CA SER A 501 -12.55 1.06 3.38
C SER A 501 -13.96 1.52 3.80
N ARG A 502 -14.94 0.64 3.76
CA ARG A 502 -16.39 0.85 4.00
C ARG A 502 -17.14 1.56 2.88
N GLY A 503 -16.98 1.06 1.66
CA GLY A 503 -17.86 1.35 0.55
C GLY A 503 -17.79 2.79 0.02
N VAL A 504 -18.91 3.30 -0.44
CA VAL A 504 -19.02 4.56 -1.17
C VAL A 504 -18.43 5.77 -0.43
N THR A 505 -18.37 5.73 0.90
CA THR A 505 -17.83 6.82 1.73
C THR A 505 -16.31 6.81 1.85
N ALA A 506 -15.64 5.73 1.39
CA ALA A 506 -14.19 5.59 1.51
C ALA A 506 -13.39 6.69 0.80
N PRO A 507 -13.66 7.05 -0.49
CA PRO A 507 -12.92 8.12 -1.16
C PRO A 507 -13.06 9.48 -0.46
N THR A 508 -14.28 9.81 -0.04
CA THR A 508 -14.54 11.07 0.68
C THR A 508 -13.82 11.12 2.01
N ALA A 509 -13.85 10.01 2.78
CA ALA A 509 -13.15 9.94 4.06
C ALA A 509 -11.64 10.08 3.90
N LEU A 510 -11.05 9.43 2.89
CA LEU A 510 -9.62 9.50 2.61
C LEU A 510 -9.18 10.90 2.23
N VAL A 511 -9.87 11.52 1.26
CA VAL A 511 -9.55 12.89 0.84
C VAL A 511 -9.79 13.90 1.96
N ASN A 512 -10.84 13.73 2.78
CA ASN A 512 -11.09 14.59 3.95
C ASN A 512 -9.87 14.60 4.90
N VAL A 513 -9.37 13.41 5.28
CA VAL A 513 -8.20 13.30 6.17
C VAL A 513 -6.95 13.88 5.50
N ALA A 514 -6.68 13.50 4.26
CA ALA A 514 -5.49 13.92 3.54
C ALA A 514 -5.46 15.44 3.29
N ALA A 515 -6.57 16.04 2.85
CA ALA A 515 -6.67 17.48 2.59
C ALA A 515 -6.51 18.30 3.88
N ARG A 516 -7.12 17.87 4.99
CA ARG A 516 -6.96 18.54 6.29
C ARG A 516 -5.51 18.57 6.76
N ILE A 517 -4.75 17.49 6.51
CA ILE A 517 -3.33 17.42 6.89
C ILE A 517 -2.47 18.22 5.90
N VAL A 518 -2.60 17.93 4.60
CA VAL A 518 -1.63 18.39 3.58
C VAL A 518 -1.94 19.79 3.08
N MET A 519 -3.23 20.15 2.96
CA MET A 519 -3.68 21.47 2.53
C MET A 519 -3.96 22.37 3.75
N GLY A 520 -4.71 21.86 4.73
CA GLY A 520 -5.16 22.63 5.88
C GLY A 520 -4.21 22.67 7.06
N GLY A 521 -3.02 22.04 6.99
CA GLY A 521 -2.00 22.07 8.05
C GLY A 521 -2.45 21.47 9.40
N GLN A 522 -3.59 20.75 9.44
CA GLN A 522 -4.11 20.17 10.67
C GLN A 522 -3.21 19.04 11.15
N ALA A 523 -2.99 18.95 12.48
CA ALA A 523 -2.23 17.85 13.07
C ALA A 523 -2.82 16.48 12.67
N PRO A 524 -2.00 15.51 12.25
CA PRO A 524 -2.48 14.25 11.67
C PRO A 524 -3.48 13.48 12.54
N ILE A 525 -3.20 13.41 13.87
CA ILE A 525 -4.07 12.71 14.83
C ILE A 525 -5.42 13.41 14.98
N ASP A 526 -5.48 14.73 14.89
CA ASP A 526 -6.73 15.48 14.98
C ASP A 526 -7.54 15.35 13.68
N ALA A 527 -6.88 15.40 12.53
CA ALA A 527 -7.51 15.24 11.23
C ALA A 527 -8.22 13.87 11.07
N ILE A 528 -7.59 12.76 11.52
CA ILE A 528 -8.22 11.45 11.41
C ILE A 528 -9.39 11.28 12.40
N ARG A 529 -9.36 11.96 13.55
CA ARG A 529 -10.43 11.96 14.56
C ARG A 529 -11.60 12.87 14.21
N GLN A 530 -11.37 13.85 13.35
CA GLN A 530 -12.40 14.83 12.96
C GLN A 530 -13.67 14.13 12.50
N ALA A 531 -14.82 14.61 12.97
CA ALA A 531 -16.13 14.15 12.51
C ALA A 531 -16.32 14.45 11.02
N ARG A 532 -16.84 13.49 10.28
CA ARG A 532 -16.88 13.54 8.82
C ARG A 532 -18.27 13.88 8.29
N THR A 533 -18.26 14.44 7.08
CA THR A 533 -19.44 14.61 6.23
C THR A 533 -19.21 13.87 4.91
N HIS A 534 -20.29 13.46 4.24
CA HIS A 534 -20.26 12.79 2.94
C HIS A 534 -21.45 13.19 2.09
N HIS A 535 -21.18 13.51 0.82
CA HIS A 535 -22.21 13.71 -0.19
C HIS A 535 -21.93 12.80 -1.40
N GLY A 536 -22.81 11.85 -1.66
CA GLY A 536 -22.64 10.83 -2.70
C GLY A 536 -23.22 11.21 -4.07
N GLY A 537 -23.57 12.47 -4.30
CA GLY A 537 -24.26 12.93 -5.52
C GLY A 537 -25.78 12.81 -5.38
N ALA A 538 -26.32 11.64 -5.58
CA ALA A 538 -27.76 11.37 -5.43
C ALA A 538 -27.99 10.30 -4.36
N PRO A 539 -29.01 10.47 -3.46
CA PRO A 539 -29.87 11.63 -3.34
C PRO A 539 -29.10 12.89 -2.94
N ASP A 540 -29.69 14.07 -3.15
CA ASP A 540 -29.13 15.38 -2.78
C ASP A 540 -29.18 15.55 -1.26
N GLN A 541 -28.30 14.83 -0.57
CA GLN A 541 -28.27 14.65 0.87
C GLN A 541 -26.85 14.64 1.39
N LEU A 542 -26.56 15.55 2.33
CA LEU A 542 -25.30 15.55 3.06
C LEU A 542 -25.43 14.70 4.32
N TYR A 543 -24.72 13.60 4.36
CA TYR A 543 -24.63 12.74 5.54
C TYR A 543 -23.55 13.24 6.48
N PHE A 544 -23.80 13.16 7.80
CA PHE A 544 -22.86 13.62 8.81
C PHE A 544 -22.79 12.67 10.02
N GLU A 545 -21.60 12.58 10.63
CA GLU A 545 -21.39 11.81 11.86
C GLU A 545 -21.92 12.56 13.09
N PRO A 546 -22.37 11.86 14.15
CA PRO A 546 -23.03 12.49 15.30
C PRO A 546 -22.18 13.55 16.03
N ASN A 547 -20.85 13.48 15.89
CA ASN A 547 -19.92 14.39 16.56
C ASN A 547 -19.61 15.67 15.75
N VAL A 548 -20.27 15.91 14.63
CA VAL A 548 -20.21 17.20 13.93
C VAL A 548 -20.89 18.26 14.81
N SER A 549 -20.21 19.39 15.03
CA SER A 549 -20.73 20.43 15.95
C SER A 549 -22.04 21.04 15.45
N SER A 550 -22.89 21.49 16.38
CA SER A 550 -24.16 22.13 16.05
C SER A 550 -23.99 23.43 15.26
N SER A 551 -22.89 24.16 15.49
CA SER A 551 -22.56 25.38 14.73
C SER A 551 -22.27 25.05 13.27
N VAL A 552 -21.46 24.02 12.98
CA VAL A 552 -21.18 23.54 11.62
C VAL A 552 -22.47 23.08 10.94
N LEU A 553 -23.31 22.29 11.63
CA LEU A 553 -24.59 21.84 11.05
C LEU A 553 -25.55 23.01 10.74
N THR A 554 -25.60 24.02 11.60
CA THR A 554 -26.39 25.22 11.36
C THR A 554 -25.86 25.99 10.15
N GLY A 555 -24.54 26.15 10.05
CA GLY A 555 -23.90 26.79 8.91
C GLY A 555 -24.12 26.04 7.59
N LEU A 556 -24.03 24.70 7.60
CA LEU A 556 -24.33 23.88 6.41
C LEU A 556 -25.80 24.01 5.97
N LYS A 557 -26.74 23.99 6.92
CA LYS A 557 -28.16 24.21 6.62
C LYS A 557 -28.42 25.61 6.06
N SER A 558 -27.77 26.66 6.59
CA SER A 558 -27.90 28.04 6.08
C SER A 558 -27.36 28.19 4.67
N LYS A 559 -26.38 27.36 4.27
CA LYS A 559 -25.87 27.26 2.89
C LYS A 559 -26.79 26.43 1.98
N GLY A 560 -27.87 25.82 2.49
CA GLY A 560 -28.87 25.09 1.71
C GLY A 560 -28.69 23.56 1.71
N HIS A 561 -27.72 23.00 2.42
CA HIS A 561 -27.56 21.53 2.50
C HIS A 561 -28.72 20.86 3.24
N GLN A 562 -29.27 19.79 2.67
CA GLN A 562 -30.12 18.85 3.37
C GLN A 562 -29.23 17.87 4.15
N VAL A 563 -29.32 17.86 5.47
CA VAL A 563 -28.41 17.08 6.31
C VAL A 563 -29.09 15.88 6.98
N ALA A 564 -28.44 14.72 7.02
CA ALA A 564 -28.92 13.51 7.70
C ALA A 564 -27.81 12.85 8.54
N PRO A 565 -28.10 12.39 9.77
CA PRO A 565 -27.10 11.69 10.60
C PRO A 565 -26.86 10.28 10.10
N VAL A 566 -25.59 9.81 10.24
CA VAL A 566 -25.19 8.44 9.91
C VAL A 566 -24.08 7.98 10.85
N GLN A 567 -24.03 6.69 11.17
CA GLN A 567 -23.00 6.11 12.01
C GLN A 567 -21.78 5.69 11.17
N GLY A 568 -20.69 6.44 11.28
CA GLY A 568 -19.40 6.15 10.67
C GLY A 568 -19.35 6.35 9.15
N LEU A 569 -18.45 7.21 8.71
CA LEU A 569 -18.23 7.57 7.30
C LEU A 569 -16.80 7.15 6.88
N GLY A 570 -16.69 5.95 6.35
CA GLY A 570 -15.42 5.35 5.93
C GLY A 570 -14.51 4.97 7.11
N LEU A 571 -13.49 4.17 6.81
CA LEU A 571 -12.37 3.88 7.71
C LEU A 571 -11.09 4.23 6.97
N VAL A 572 -10.21 5.00 7.59
CA VAL A 572 -8.97 5.49 6.97
C VAL A 572 -7.77 4.97 7.75
N ASN A 573 -6.87 4.28 7.07
CA ASN A 573 -5.52 4.00 7.56
C ASN A 573 -4.54 4.90 6.81
N ALA A 574 -3.68 5.61 7.54
CA ALA A 574 -2.78 6.56 6.91
C ALA A 574 -1.45 6.70 7.67
N ILE A 575 -0.43 7.10 6.94
CA ILE A 575 0.84 7.60 7.48
C ILE A 575 1.05 8.98 6.89
N ALA A 576 1.27 9.98 7.74
CA ALA A 576 1.50 11.35 7.34
C ALA A 576 2.81 11.86 7.92
N CYS A 577 3.60 12.55 7.11
CA CYS A 577 4.85 13.21 7.45
C CYS A 577 4.73 14.68 7.00
N PRO A 578 4.10 15.57 7.80
CA PRO A 578 3.78 16.94 7.37
C PRO A 578 4.98 17.74 6.84
N ASP A 579 6.16 17.55 7.41
CA ASP A 579 7.39 18.26 7.02
C ASP A 579 8.27 17.48 6.03
N GLY A 580 7.75 16.38 5.46
CA GLY A 580 8.41 15.59 4.43
C GLY A 580 9.39 14.53 4.95
N LEU A 581 9.35 13.34 4.33
CA LEU A 581 10.28 12.25 4.58
C LEU A 581 11.15 12.04 3.33
N PRO A 582 12.46 11.85 3.44
CA PRO A 582 13.25 11.47 4.63
C PRO A 582 13.79 12.66 5.46
N VAL A 583 13.48 13.90 5.14
CA VAL A 583 14.08 15.10 5.78
C VAL A 583 13.67 15.23 7.24
N ARG A 584 12.40 15.04 7.57
CA ARG A 584 11.85 15.20 8.92
C ARG A 584 11.06 13.97 9.38
N PRO A 585 11.76 12.85 9.68
CA PRO A 585 11.10 11.61 10.10
C PRO A 585 10.38 11.73 11.46
N ASP A 586 10.82 12.66 12.32
CA ASP A 586 10.23 12.95 13.63
C ASP A 586 8.77 13.47 13.55
N THR A 587 8.39 14.05 12.42
CA THR A 587 7.03 14.55 12.19
C THR A 587 6.06 13.48 11.72
N CYS A 588 6.56 12.31 11.33
CA CYS A 588 5.73 11.22 10.82
C CYS A 588 4.80 10.64 11.89
N LYS A 589 3.54 10.43 11.51
CA LYS A 589 2.53 9.77 12.35
C LYS A 589 1.82 8.67 11.57
N ALA A 590 1.90 7.45 12.09
CA ALA A 590 1.08 6.35 11.64
C ALA A 590 -0.28 6.40 12.36
N MET A 591 -1.38 6.26 11.62
CA MET A 591 -2.72 6.50 12.12
C MET A 591 -3.69 5.42 11.66
N ASN A 592 -4.31 4.75 12.62
CA ASN A 592 -5.48 3.92 12.39
C ASN A 592 -6.75 4.71 12.72
N ASP A 593 -7.81 4.49 11.94
CA ASP A 593 -9.09 5.18 12.17
C ASP A 593 -9.69 4.79 13.54
N PRO A 594 -10.02 5.77 14.40
CA PRO A 594 -10.64 5.49 15.69
C PRO A 594 -12.03 4.84 15.60
N ARG A 595 -12.62 4.80 14.40
CA ARG A 595 -13.89 4.11 14.09
C ARG A 595 -13.70 2.62 13.82
N SER A 596 -12.44 2.16 13.73
CA SER A 596 -12.05 0.77 13.46
C SER A 596 -11.39 0.11 14.68
N TYR A 597 -10.99 -1.14 14.52
CA TYR A 597 -10.27 -1.93 15.52
C TYR A 597 -8.87 -2.34 15.05
N GLY A 598 -8.34 -1.65 14.04
CA GLY A 598 -7.00 -1.86 13.52
C GLY A 598 -5.90 -1.36 14.44
N LEU A 599 -4.68 -1.34 13.94
CA LEU A 599 -3.51 -0.87 14.67
C LEU A 599 -2.59 -0.06 13.74
N ALA A 600 -2.09 1.04 14.27
CA ALA A 600 -1.00 1.80 13.69
C ALA A 600 0.24 1.66 14.59
N VAL A 601 1.38 1.38 14.00
CA VAL A 601 2.66 1.30 14.68
C VAL A 601 3.64 2.18 13.93
N GLY A 602 4.00 3.30 14.55
CA GLY A 602 5.16 4.11 14.14
C GLY A 602 6.36 3.60 14.91
N ALA A 603 7.48 3.55 14.27
CA ALA A 603 8.73 3.24 14.93
C ALA A 603 9.52 4.54 15.12
N GLU A 604 9.64 4.94 16.36
CA GLU A 604 10.54 5.99 16.84
C GLU A 604 11.94 5.43 17.04
#